data_e1af353647a45a03380b9f69f57f5850
#
_entry.id   e1af353647a45a03380b9f69f57f5850
#
_cell.length_a   1.000
_cell.length_b   1.000
_cell.length_c   1.000
_cell.angle_alpha   90.00
_cell.angle_beta   90.00
_cell.angle_gamma   90.00
#
_symmetry.space_group_name_H-M   'P 1'
#
loop_
_entity.id
_entity.type
_entity.pdbx_description
1 polymer ?
#
loop_
_entity_poly.entity_id
_entity_poly.type
_entity_poly.pdbx_seq_one_letter_code
_entity_poly.pdbx_strand_id
1 'polypeptide(L)'
;MPHSIKKMSLIGLILMIFTSVFGFANSPSAYYLMGYSAIPFYIFSALLFFIPFALMMAEMGAAYRKEEGGIYSWMNNSVGPRFAFIGTFMWFSSYIIWMVSTSAKVWVPFSTFLYGSDMTQHWHIAGLEPTQVVGLLAVAWMILVTVVASKGINKIARITAVGGIAVMCLNLVLLLVSITILLLNGGHFAQDINFLASPNPGYQSGLAMLSFVVFAIFAYGGIEAVGGLVDKTENPEKNFAKGIVFAAIVISIGYSLAIFLWGVSTNWQQVLSNGSVNLGNITYVLMKSLGVTLGNALHLSPEASLSLGVWFARITGLLMFLAYTGAFFTLCYSPLKAIIQGTPKALWPEPMTRLNTMGMPSIAMWMQCGLVTIFILLVSFGGGTASAFFNKLTLMANVSMTLPYLFLALAFPFFKARQDLDRPFVIFKTHMSAMIATVVVVLVVTFANVFTIIQPVVEAGDWDSTLWMIGGPVFFSLLAMAIYQNYCSRMANKPELALD
;
A
#
# COMPACT_ATOMS: atom_id res chain seq x y z
N MET A 1 -25.39 -19.66 -23.64
CA MET A 1 -25.95 -18.64 -22.74
C MET A 1 -24.78 -17.92 -22.12
N PRO A 2 -24.64 -16.61 -22.19
CA PRO A 2 -23.58 -15.91 -21.50
C PRO A 2 -23.82 -16.10 -19.99
N HIS A 3 -22.85 -16.66 -19.27
CA HIS A 3 -22.87 -16.71 -17.81
C HIS A 3 -23.06 -15.27 -17.30
N SER A 4 -24.23 -14.98 -16.72
CA SER A 4 -24.41 -13.69 -16.02
C SER A 4 -23.37 -13.63 -14.93
N ILE A 5 -22.41 -12.74 -15.06
CA ILE A 5 -21.40 -12.49 -14.01
C ILE A 5 -22.18 -12.04 -12.78
N LYS A 6 -22.18 -12.87 -11.73
CA LYS A 6 -22.86 -12.55 -10.48
C LYS A 6 -22.27 -11.24 -9.94
N LYS A 7 -23.08 -10.21 -9.85
CA LYS A 7 -22.66 -8.91 -9.31
C LYS A 7 -22.34 -9.04 -7.81
N MET A 8 -21.43 -8.21 -7.34
CA MET A 8 -20.94 -8.20 -5.97
C MET A 8 -21.94 -7.52 -5.04
N SER A 9 -22.27 -8.18 -3.93
CA SER A 9 -23.12 -7.60 -2.89
C SER A 9 -22.44 -6.48 -2.12
N LEU A 10 -23.19 -5.66 -1.39
CA LEU A 10 -22.66 -4.60 -0.52
C LEU A 10 -21.62 -5.14 0.49
N ILE A 11 -21.92 -6.26 1.14
CA ILE A 11 -20.99 -6.89 2.11
C ILE A 11 -19.70 -7.35 1.39
N GLY A 12 -19.85 -7.98 0.23
CA GLY A 12 -18.69 -8.38 -0.58
C GLY A 12 -17.80 -7.19 -0.98
N LEU A 13 -18.40 -6.06 -1.34
CA LEU A 13 -17.68 -4.82 -1.63
C LEU A 13 -16.95 -4.28 -0.39
N ILE A 14 -17.61 -4.20 0.77
CA ILE A 14 -17.00 -3.73 2.03
C ILE A 14 -15.80 -4.60 2.40
N LEU A 15 -15.94 -5.93 2.35
CA LEU A 15 -14.85 -6.86 2.65
C LEU A 15 -13.69 -6.70 1.65
N MET A 16 -13.98 -6.48 0.37
CA MET A 16 -12.95 -6.27 -0.64
C MET A 16 -12.20 -4.95 -0.40
N ILE A 17 -12.91 -3.86 -0.09
CA ILE A 17 -12.28 -2.58 0.27
C ILE A 17 -11.41 -2.76 1.53
N PHE A 18 -11.95 -3.41 2.56
CA PHE A 18 -11.22 -3.65 3.80
C PHE A 18 -9.92 -4.42 3.54
N THR A 19 -9.98 -5.53 2.82
CA THR A 19 -8.79 -6.34 2.52
C THR A 19 -7.80 -5.66 1.56
N SER A 20 -8.25 -4.71 0.76
CA SER A 20 -7.38 -3.95 -0.15
C SER A 20 -6.65 -2.80 0.56
N VAL A 21 -7.26 -2.19 1.58
CA VAL A 21 -6.73 -1.01 2.28
C VAL A 21 -6.10 -1.38 3.62
N PHE A 22 -6.72 -2.29 4.40
CA PHE A 22 -6.26 -2.63 5.74
C PHE A 22 -5.09 -3.61 5.71
N GLY A 23 -3.87 -3.10 5.56
CA GLY A 23 -2.65 -3.90 5.60
C GLY A 23 -2.17 -4.18 7.02
N PHE A 24 -2.07 -5.47 7.43
CA PHE A 24 -1.67 -5.86 8.79
C PHE A 24 -0.32 -5.27 9.22
N ALA A 25 0.67 -5.21 8.31
CA ALA A 25 2.02 -4.70 8.61
C ALA A 25 2.08 -3.18 8.91
N ASN A 26 1.02 -2.41 8.59
CA ASN A 26 1.04 -0.96 8.78
C ASN A 26 0.95 -0.57 10.26
N SER A 27 0.12 -1.25 11.05
CA SER A 27 -0.01 -0.95 12.49
C SER A 27 1.23 -1.33 13.31
N PRO A 28 1.94 -2.48 13.08
CA PRO A 28 3.26 -2.73 13.66
C PRO A 28 4.29 -1.65 13.33
N SER A 29 4.36 -1.23 12.06
CA SER A 29 5.28 -0.18 11.64
C SER A 29 4.99 1.15 12.34
N ALA A 30 3.70 1.52 12.45
CA ALA A 30 3.28 2.72 13.17
C ALA A 30 3.65 2.67 14.65
N TYR A 31 3.40 1.55 15.33
CA TYR A 31 3.77 1.38 16.72
C TYR A 31 5.29 1.40 16.94
N TYR A 32 6.07 0.81 16.04
CA TYR A 32 7.54 0.85 16.09
C TYR A 32 8.09 2.27 15.97
N LEU A 33 7.56 3.06 15.01
CA LEU A 33 8.03 4.40 14.75
C LEU A 33 7.60 5.40 15.84
N MET A 34 6.37 5.29 16.34
CA MET A 34 5.75 6.33 17.14
C MET A 34 5.13 5.84 18.47
N GLY A 35 5.03 4.53 18.70
CA GLY A 35 4.25 4.02 19.84
C GLY A 35 2.79 4.47 19.78
N TYR A 36 2.22 4.82 20.93
CA TYR A 36 0.86 5.36 21.00
C TYR A 36 0.70 6.75 20.37
N SER A 37 1.77 7.52 20.25
CA SER A 37 1.70 8.83 19.59
C SER A 37 1.42 8.73 18.08
N ALA A 38 1.48 7.54 17.48
CA ALA A 38 0.99 7.30 16.12
C ALA A 38 -0.53 7.49 15.99
N ILE A 39 -1.31 7.20 17.03
CA ILE A 39 -2.79 7.20 17.00
C ILE A 39 -3.36 8.58 16.60
N PRO A 40 -2.96 9.71 17.22
CA PRO A 40 -3.40 11.03 16.76
C PRO A 40 -3.13 11.28 15.27
N PHE A 41 -1.96 10.88 14.75
CA PHE A 41 -1.63 11.05 13.33
C PHE A 41 -2.53 10.20 12.42
N TYR A 42 -2.87 8.97 12.82
CA TYR A 42 -3.82 8.15 12.10
C TYR A 42 -5.23 8.76 12.13
N ILE A 43 -5.69 9.28 13.27
CA ILE A 43 -7.00 9.96 13.38
C ILE A 43 -7.02 11.21 12.49
N PHE A 44 -5.99 12.07 12.55
CA PHE A 44 -5.92 13.27 11.70
C PHE A 44 -5.85 12.90 10.22
N SER A 45 -5.03 11.91 9.85
CA SER A 45 -4.97 11.45 8.45
C SER A 45 -6.29 10.84 7.99
N ALA A 46 -7.03 10.15 8.86
CA ALA A 46 -8.37 9.66 8.55
C ALA A 46 -9.34 10.81 8.28
N LEU A 47 -9.37 11.83 9.14
CA LEU A 47 -10.31 12.94 9.06
C LEU A 47 -9.98 13.92 7.93
N LEU A 48 -8.70 14.22 7.70
CA LEU A 48 -8.27 15.25 6.75
C LEU A 48 -7.90 14.68 5.37
N PHE A 49 -7.55 13.41 5.28
CA PHE A 49 -7.21 12.77 4.02
C PHE A 49 -8.18 11.63 3.66
N PHE A 50 -8.20 10.54 4.44
CA PHE A 50 -8.82 9.29 3.99
C PHE A 50 -10.33 9.39 3.79
N ILE A 51 -11.06 9.90 4.77
CA ILE A 51 -12.53 10.04 4.68
C ILE A 51 -12.92 11.02 3.57
N PRO A 52 -12.39 12.27 3.49
CA PRO A 52 -12.69 13.15 2.37
C PRO A 52 -12.34 12.56 1.01
N PHE A 53 -11.18 11.92 0.87
CA PHE A 53 -10.76 11.28 -0.36
C PHE A 53 -11.68 10.11 -0.74
N ALA A 54 -12.05 9.26 0.23
CA ALA A 54 -13.01 8.17 0.02
C ALA A 54 -14.37 8.68 -0.44
N LEU A 55 -14.85 9.80 0.11
CA LEU A 55 -16.11 10.45 -0.31
C LEU A 55 -16.02 11.00 -1.75
N MET A 56 -14.87 11.57 -2.15
CA MET A 56 -14.62 11.96 -3.54
C MET A 56 -14.69 10.75 -4.48
N MET A 57 -14.02 9.65 -4.12
CA MET A 57 -14.04 8.40 -4.90
C MET A 57 -15.46 7.81 -4.98
N ALA A 58 -16.24 7.91 -3.90
CA ALA A 58 -17.62 7.46 -3.87
C ALA A 58 -18.52 8.26 -4.82
N GLU A 59 -18.39 9.59 -4.85
CA GLU A 59 -19.15 10.45 -5.79
C GLU A 59 -18.75 10.20 -7.25
N MET A 60 -17.44 10.18 -7.54
CA MET A 60 -16.93 9.94 -8.90
C MET A 60 -17.33 8.54 -9.39
N GLY A 61 -17.16 7.52 -8.58
CA GLY A 61 -17.52 6.15 -8.95
C GLY A 61 -19.01 5.96 -9.18
N ALA A 62 -19.87 6.58 -8.36
CA ALA A 62 -21.32 6.53 -8.56
C ALA A 62 -21.75 7.23 -9.86
N ALA A 63 -21.14 8.35 -10.22
CA ALA A 63 -21.42 9.09 -11.44
C ALA A 63 -20.89 8.37 -12.68
N TYR A 64 -19.66 7.88 -12.63
CA TYR A 64 -18.99 7.17 -13.73
C TYR A 64 -19.20 5.65 -13.70
N ARG A 65 -20.32 5.18 -13.16
CA ARG A 65 -20.66 3.75 -12.98
C ARG A 65 -20.71 2.89 -14.26
N LYS A 66 -20.71 3.52 -15.43
CA LYS A 66 -20.70 2.86 -16.72
C LYS A 66 -19.31 2.82 -17.37
N GLU A 67 -18.34 3.50 -16.78
CA GLU A 67 -16.99 3.62 -17.32
C GLU A 67 -16.11 2.42 -16.88
N GLU A 68 -15.48 1.75 -17.83
CA GLU A 68 -14.61 0.60 -17.55
C GLU A 68 -13.16 0.97 -17.27
N GLY A 69 -12.73 2.19 -17.61
CA GLY A 69 -11.35 2.65 -17.51
C GLY A 69 -10.89 3.07 -16.09
N GLY A 70 -11.76 2.93 -15.07
CA GLY A 70 -11.44 3.27 -13.70
C GLY A 70 -10.97 4.73 -13.53
N ILE A 71 -9.89 4.95 -12.76
CA ILE A 71 -9.39 6.29 -12.44
C ILE A 71 -8.94 7.09 -13.69
N TYR A 72 -8.49 6.42 -14.76
CA TYR A 72 -8.17 7.11 -16.01
C TYR A 72 -9.41 7.77 -16.61
N SER A 73 -10.49 7.01 -16.79
CA SER A 73 -11.75 7.55 -17.34
C SER A 73 -12.30 8.67 -16.48
N TRP A 74 -12.21 8.55 -15.16
CA TRP A 74 -12.68 9.60 -14.23
C TRP A 74 -11.92 10.92 -14.42
N MET A 75 -10.59 10.86 -14.47
CA MET A 75 -9.76 12.04 -14.70
C MET A 75 -9.89 12.57 -16.13
N ASN A 76 -9.98 11.68 -17.14
CA ASN A 76 -10.14 12.08 -18.53
C ASN A 76 -11.44 12.85 -18.76
N ASN A 77 -12.55 12.33 -18.23
CA ASN A 77 -13.85 12.96 -18.36
C ASN A 77 -14.00 14.22 -17.50
N SER A 78 -13.16 14.42 -16.49
CA SER A 78 -13.20 15.59 -15.62
C SER A 78 -12.26 16.72 -16.08
N VAL A 79 -10.99 16.39 -16.39
CA VAL A 79 -9.94 17.38 -16.68
C VAL A 79 -9.44 17.29 -18.13
N GLY A 80 -9.32 16.06 -18.67
CA GLY A 80 -8.85 15.82 -20.02
C GLY A 80 -7.72 14.79 -20.11
N PRO A 81 -7.37 14.34 -21.35
CA PRO A 81 -6.57 13.14 -21.57
C PRO A 81 -5.12 13.26 -21.12
N ARG A 82 -4.51 14.43 -21.25
CA ARG A 82 -3.11 14.63 -20.80
C ARG A 82 -2.96 14.47 -19.31
N PHE A 83 -3.83 15.14 -18.53
CA PHE A 83 -3.82 15.06 -17.08
C PHE A 83 -4.13 13.63 -16.61
N ALA A 84 -5.14 13.00 -17.20
CA ALA A 84 -5.55 11.64 -16.90
C ALA A 84 -4.43 10.63 -17.16
N PHE A 85 -3.72 10.76 -18.28
CA PHE A 85 -2.61 9.86 -18.61
C PHE A 85 -1.46 10.01 -17.59
N ILE A 86 -1.02 11.24 -17.31
CA ILE A 86 0.08 11.48 -16.37
C ILE A 86 -0.32 10.95 -14.97
N GLY A 87 -1.51 11.28 -14.47
CA GLY A 87 -1.97 10.83 -13.15
C GLY A 87 -2.08 9.29 -13.06
N THR A 88 -2.62 8.64 -14.09
CA THR A 88 -2.72 7.17 -14.12
C THR A 88 -1.35 6.50 -14.27
N PHE A 89 -0.45 7.09 -15.03
CA PHE A 89 0.91 6.59 -15.17
C PHE A 89 1.69 6.72 -13.86
N MET A 90 1.55 7.83 -13.13
CA MET A 90 2.12 8.00 -11.80
C MET A 90 1.56 6.99 -10.81
N TRP A 91 0.26 6.72 -10.86
CA TRP A 91 -0.37 5.67 -10.07
C TRP A 91 0.17 4.27 -10.42
N PHE A 92 0.28 3.94 -11.70
CA PHE A 92 0.89 2.68 -12.14
C PHE A 92 2.36 2.55 -11.68
N SER A 93 3.16 3.58 -11.88
CA SER A 93 4.58 3.56 -11.52
C SER A 93 4.83 3.46 -10.02
N SER A 94 3.89 3.93 -9.19
CA SER A 94 3.96 3.73 -7.74
C SER A 94 3.96 2.25 -7.35
N TYR A 95 3.25 1.41 -8.08
CA TYR A 95 3.28 -0.04 -7.88
C TYR A 95 4.59 -0.68 -8.34
N ILE A 96 5.31 -0.10 -9.31
CA ILE A 96 6.67 -0.53 -9.65
C ILE A 96 7.59 -0.35 -8.43
N ILE A 97 7.55 0.82 -7.79
CA ILE A 97 8.32 1.09 -6.57
C ILE A 97 7.87 0.19 -5.41
N TRP A 98 6.57 -0.03 -5.26
CA TRP A 98 6.03 -0.96 -4.28
C TRP A 98 6.55 -2.40 -4.50
N MET A 99 6.63 -2.86 -5.75
CA MET A 99 7.18 -4.17 -6.09
C MET A 99 8.67 -4.27 -5.74
N VAL A 100 9.46 -3.21 -5.96
CA VAL A 100 10.86 -3.14 -5.53
C VAL A 100 10.97 -3.34 -4.01
N SER A 101 10.17 -2.60 -3.23
CA SER A 101 10.15 -2.68 -1.78
C SER A 101 9.69 -4.07 -1.29
N THR A 102 8.59 -4.56 -1.81
CA THR A 102 7.92 -5.77 -1.28
C THR A 102 8.63 -7.06 -1.71
N SER A 103 9.27 -7.10 -2.89
CA SER A 103 10.05 -8.26 -3.34
C SER A 103 11.23 -8.58 -2.42
N ALA A 104 11.82 -7.58 -1.79
CA ALA A 104 12.84 -7.78 -0.74
C ALA A 104 12.19 -8.18 0.59
N LYS A 105 11.08 -7.54 0.97
CA LYS A 105 10.39 -7.79 2.24
C LYS A 105 9.75 -9.18 2.34
N VAL A 106 9.42 -9.85 1.24
CA VAL A 106 8.78 -11.18 1.25
C VAL A 106 9.68 -12.27 1.86
N TRP A 107 10.99 -12.06 1.87
CA TRP A 107 11.95 -13.02 2.42
C TRP A 107 12.04 -12.98 3.94
N VAL A 108 11.70 -11.87 4.57
CA VAL A 108 11.65 -11.74 6.04
C VAL A 108 10.60 -12.67 6.65
N PRO A 109 9.32 -12.65 6.22
CA PRO A 109 8.30 -13.60 6.72
C PRO A 109 8.65 -15.05 6.40
N PHE A 110 9.20 -15.34 5.23
CA PHE A 110 9.64 -16.67 4.86
C PHE A 110 10.73 -17.19 5.81
N SER A 111 11.74 -16.37 6.08
CA SER A 111 12.80 -16.65 7.05
C SER A 111 12.23 -16.86 8.46
N THR A 112 11.33 -15.98 8.90
CA THR A 112 10.72 -16.07 10.22
C THR A 112 9.85 -17.34 10.38
N PHE A 113 9.14 -17.76 9.34
CA PHE A 113 8.41 -19.03 9.35
C PHE A 113 9.34 -20.21 9.58
N LEU A 114 10.47 -20.25 8.88
CA LEU A 114 11.41 -21.38 8.97
C LEU A 114 12.19 -21.39 10.30
N TYR A 115 12.68 -20.24 10.75
CA TYR A 115 13.62 -20.14 11.87
C TYR A 115 13.02 -19.59 13.16
N GLY A 116 11.81 -18.99 13.11
CA GLY A 116 11.17 -18.33 14.26
C GLY A 116 11.70 -16.93 14.54
N SER A 117 12.59 -16.43 13.70
CA SER A 117 13.15 -15.08 13.72
C SER A 117 13.63 -14.66 12.33
N ASP A 118 13.86 -13.37 12.13
CA ASP A 118 14.43 -12.86 10.89
C ASP A 118 15.92 -13.18 10.79
N MET A 119 16.26 -14.14 9.96
CA MET A 119 17.63 -14.53 9.64
C MET A 119 18.16 -13.85 8.38
N THR A 120 17.34 -13.07 7.66
CA THR A 120 17.77 -12.40 6.41
C THR A 120 18.95 -11.47 6.62
N GLN A 121 19.08 -10.91 7.84
CA GLN A 121 20.19 -10.04 8.24
C GLN A 121 21.55 -10.77 8.39
N HIS A 122 21.52 -12.10 8.43
CA HIS A 122 22.70 -12.96 8.60
C HIS A 122 23.03 -13.78 7.35
N TRP A 123 22.31 -13.58 6.24
CA TRP A 123 22.54 -14.31 5.00
C TRP A 123 23.75 -13.76 4.25
N HIS A 124 24.90 -14.40 4.44
CA HIS A 124 26.11 -14.13 3.69
C HIS A 124 26.38 -15.30 2.73
N ILE A 125 26.47 -15.03 1.44
CA ILE A 125 26.73 -16.04 0.40
C ILE A 125 27.82 -15.53 -0.54
N ALA A 126 28.90 -16.27 -0.70
CA ALA A 126 29.98 -15.96 -1.66
C ALA A 126 30.56 -14.54 -1.54
N GLY A 127 30.67 -14.01 -0.32
CA GLY A 127 31.19 -12.65 -0.08
C GLY A 127 30.20 -11.52 -0.29
N LEU A 128 28.91 -11.85 -0.55
CA LEU A 128 27.85 -10.85 -0.64
C LEU A 128 27.31 -10.47 0.74
N GLU A 129 26.99 -9.20 0.89
CA GLU A 129 26.32 -8.67 2.08
C GLU A 129 24.85 -9.11 2.15
N PRO A 130 24.22 -9.16 3.34
CA PRO A 130 22.84 -9.59 3.50
C PRO A 130 21.84 -8.86 2.60
N THR A 131 22.00 -7.56 2.42
CA THR A 131 21.12 -6.74 1.54
C THR A 131 21.25 -7.13 0.07
N GLN A 132 22.47 -7.50 -0.37
CA GLN A 132 22.72 -7.97 -1.74
C GLN A 132 22.12 -9.36 -1.96
N VAL A 133 22.24 -10.26 -0.99
CA VAL A 133 21.63 -11.61 -1.04
C VAL A 133 20.11 -11.48 -1.12
N VAL A 134 19.49 -10.66 -0.25
CA VAL A 134 18.05 -10.38 -0.27
C VAL A 134 17.64 -9.76 -1.60
N GLY A 135 18.45 -8.86 -2.17
CA GLY A 135 18.21 -8.26 -3.48
C GLY A 135 18.19 -9.28 -4.62
N LEU A 136 19.14 -10.20 -4.67
CA LEU A 136 19.16 -11.28 -5.68
C LEU A 136 17.96 -12.21 -5.53
N LEU A 137 17.58 -12.54 -4.29
CA LEU A 137 16.37 -13.31 -4.01
C LEU A 137 15.10 -12.54 -4.42
N ALA A 138 15.07 -11.22 -4.25
CA ALA A 138 13.98 -10.36 -4.72
C ALA A 138 13.85 -10.36 -6.24
N VAL A 139 14.96 -10.36 -6.98
CA VAL A 139 14.97 -10.53 -8.44
C VAL A 139 14.41 -11.91 -8.83
N ALA A 140 14.87 -12.98 -8.19
CA ALA A 140 14.34 -14.33 -8.43
C ALA A 140 12.83 -14.40 -8.16
N TRP A 141 12.36 -13.77 -7.09
CA TRP A 141 10.94 -13.64 -6.77
C TRP A 141 10.16 -12.91 -7.85
N MET A 142 10.65 -11.77 -8.33
CA MET A 142 10.01 -10.98 -9.39
C MET A 142 9.87 -11.78 -10.69
N ILE A 143 10.90 -12.51 -11.08
CA ILE A 143 10.88 -13.40 -12.25
C ILE A 143 9.84 -14.50 -12.06
N LEU A 144 9.85 -15.19 -10.91
CA LEU A 144 8.91 -16.27 -10.60
C LEU A 144 7.46 -15.78 -10.67
N VAL A 145 7.16 -14.66 -10.04
CA VAL A 145 5.81 -14.07 -10.07
C VAL A 145 5.41 -13.72 -11.50
N THR A 146 6.29 -13.11 -12.29
CA THR A 146 6.01 -12.74 -13.68
C THR A 146 5.71 -13.99 -14.53
N VAL A 147 6.50 -15.05 -14.40
CA VAL A 147 6.26 -16.33 -15.09
C VAL A 147 4.91 -16.94 -14.72
N VAL A 148 4.57 -16.97 -13.44
CA VAL A 148 3.31 -17.57 -12.97
C VAL A 148 2.11 -16.69 -13.34
N ALA A 149 2.20 -15.37 -13.15
CA ALA A 149 1.13 -14.44 -13.45
C ALA A 149 0.81 -14.39 -14.96
N SER A 150 1.82 -14.53 -15.83
CA SER A 150 1.61 -14.61 -17.28
C SER A 150 0.79 -15.82 -17.74
N LYS A 151 0.62 -16.84 -16.87
CA LYS A 151 -0.15 -18.07 -17.14
C LYS A 151 -1.66 -17.95 -16.84
N GLY A 152 -2.15 -16.76 -16.51
CA GLY A 152 -3.58 -16.46 -16.46
C GLY A 152 -4.14 -16.00 -15.13
N ILE A 153 -5.23 -15.23 -15.20
CA ILE A 153 -5.88 -14.54 -14.08
C ILE A 153 -6.45 -15.48 -13.02
N ASN A 154 -6.90 -16.69 -13.39
CA ASN A 154 -7.48 -17.64 -12.44
C ASN A 154 -6.50 -18.09 -11.36
N LYS A 155 -5.20 -18.18 -11.70
CA LYS A 155 -4.15 -18.51 -10.73
C LYS A 155 -3.92 -17.34 -9.75
N ILE A 156 -3.89 -16.11 -10.29
CA ILE A 156 -3.77 -14.89 -9.49
C ILE A 156 -4.89 -14.83 -8.46
N ALA A 157 -6.15 -14.96 -8.89
CA ALA A 157 -7.31 -14.86 -8.00
C ALA A 157 -7.27 -15.84 -6.82
N ARG A 158 -6.85 -17.10 -7.07
CA ARG A 158 -6.75 -18.10 -5.98
C ARG A 158 -5.67 -17.73 -4.96
N ILE A 159 -4.48 -17.33 -5.43
CA ILE A 159 -3.37 -16.96 -4.53
C ILE A 159 -3.76 -15.72 -3.71
N THR A 160 -4.38 -14.74 -4.34
CA THR A 160 -4.82 -13.51 -3.66
C THR A 160 -5.88 -13.78 -2.59
N ALA A 161 -6.85 -14.68 -2.86
CA ALA A 161 -7.87 -15.05 -1.88
C ALA A 161 -7.25 -15.66 -0.62
N VAL A 162 -6.24 -16.53 -0.77
CA VAL A 162 -5.51 -17.12 0.38
C VAL A 162 -4.80 -16.02 1.16
N GLY A 163 -4.13 -15.08 0.48
CA GLY A 163 -3.49 -13.92 1.13
C GLY A 163 -4.46 -13.04 1.90
N GLY A 164 -5.63 -12.76 1.37
CA GLY A 164 -6.67 -11.99 2.04
C GLY A 164 -7.18 -12.66 3.33
N ILE A 165 -7.43 -13.98 3.29
CA ILE A 165 -7.81 -14.75 4.47
C ILE A 165 -6.71 -14.71 5.53
N ALA A 166 -5.45 -14.83 5.13
CA ALA A 166 -4.30 -14.75 6.04
C ALA A 166 -4.25 -13.43 6.80
N VAL A 167 -4.46 -12.29 6.12
CA VAL A 167 -4.52 -10.96 6.77
C VAL A 167 -5.69 -10.87 7.76
N MET A 168 -6.86 -11.37 7.40
CA MET A 168 -8.01 -11.37 8.31
C MET A 168 -7.74 -12.20 9.57
N CYS A 169 -7.14 -13.39 9.42
CA CYS A 169 -6.77 -14.23 10.55
C CYS A 169 -5.79 -13.52 11.50
N LEU A 170 -4.76 -12.82 10.96
CA LEU A 170 -3.81 -12.08 11.79
C LEU A 170 -4.47 -10.96 12.60
N ASN A 171 -5.39 -10.21 12.00
CA ASN A 171 -6.13 -9.16 12.71
C ASN A 171 -7.01 -9.73 13.82
N LEU A 172 -7.68 -10.86 13.56
CA LEU A 172 -8.49 -11.56 14.56
C LEU A 172 -7.63 -12.09 15.72
N VAL A 173 -6.46 -12.68 15.42
CA VAL A 173 -5.53 -13.16 16.44
C VAL A 173 -5.05 -11.99 17.30
N LEU A 174 -4.64 -10.86 16.71
CA LEU A 174 -4.23 -9.68 17.46
C LEU A 174 -5.35 -9.21 18.41
N LEU A 175 -6.57 -9.07 17.91
CA LEU A 175 -7.71 -8.60 18.69
C LEU A 175 -8.02 -9.56 19.85
N LEU A 176 -8.24 -10.84 19.55
CA LEU A 176 -8.68 -11.83 20.54
C LEU A 176 -7.61 -12.07 21.60
N VAL A 177 -6.35 -12.19 21.21
CA VAL A 177 -5.23 -12.44 22.14
C VAL A 177 -4.98 -11.20 23.01
N SER A 178 -5.03 -9.98 22.46
CA SER A 178 -4.87 -8.77 23.27
C SER A 178 -5.99 -8.60 24.29
N ILE A 179 -7.25 -8.88 23.91
CA ILE A 179 -8.38 -8.88 24.87
C ILE A 179 -8.14 -9.93 25.95
N THR A 180 -7.73 -11.15 25.58
CA THR A 180 -7.44 -12.22 26.55
C THR A 180 -6.36 -11.80 27.54
N ILE A 181 -5.24 -11.21 27.05
CA ILE A 181 -4.17 -10.70 27.92
C ILE A 181 -4.71 -9.63 28.89
N LEU A 182 -5.49 -8.67 28.39
CA LEU A 182 -6.06 -7.61 29.25
C LEU A 182 -6.97 -8.19 30.35
N LEU A 183 -7.81 -9.16 30.03
CA LEU A 183 -8.68 -9.82 31.01
C LEU A 183 -7.88 -10.57 32.06
N LEU A 184 -6.83 -11.30 31.65
CA LEU A 184 -5.99 -12.08 32.57
C LEU A 184 -5.08 -11.21 33.43
N ASN A 185 -4.61 -10.08 32.90
CA ASN A 185 -3.71 -9.15 33.60
C ASN A 185 -4.44 -8.03 34.35
N GLY A 186 -5.75 -8.13 34.57
CA GLY A 186 -6.53 -7.11 35.30
C GLY A 186 -6.57 -5.74 34.62
N GLY A 187 -6.46 -5.71 33.28
CA GLY A 187 -6.48 -4.47 32.49
C GLY A 187 -5.15 -3.71 32.38
N HIS A 188 -4.04 -4.30 32.84
CA HIS A 188 -2.73 -3.66 32.75
C HIS A 188 -2.12 -3.77 31.35
N PHE A 189 -1.53 -2.65 30.87
CA PHE A 189 -0.80 -2.56 29.61
C PHE A 189 0.70 -2.72 29.85
N ALA A 190 1.40 -3.36 28.93
CA ALA A 190 2.87 -3.46 28.96
C ALA A 190 3.55 -2.11 28.67
N GLN A 191 2.88 -1.24 27.91
CA GLN A 191 3.35 0.10 27.54
C GLN A 191 2.50 1.16 28.22
N ASP A 192 3.15 2.13 28.85
CA ASP A 192 2.47 3.32 29.37
C ASP A 192 1.83 4.13 28.23
N ILE A 193 0.60 4.59 28.47
CA ILE A 193 -0.17 5.32 27.46
C ILE A 193 0.34 6.76 27.39
N ASN A 194 0.97 7.10 26.24
CA ASN A 194 1.40 8.46 25.93
C ASN A 194 1.09 8.76 24.45
N PHE A 195 0.13 9.65 24.21
CA PHE A 195 -0.26 10.06 22.86
C PHE A 195 0.51 11.27 22.32
N LEU A 196 1.35 11.91 23.13
CA LEU A 196 2.03 13.17 22.79
C LEU A 196 3.49 13.01 22.41
N ALA A 197 4.15 11.98 22.96
CA ALA A 197 5.57 11.76 22.74
C ALA A 197 5.84 10.36 22.20
N SER A 198 6.71 10.27 21.20
CA SER A 198 7.19 8.98 20.69
C SER A 198 8.18 8.36 21.65
N PRO A 199 8.07 7.05 21.93
CA PRO A 199 9.11 6.33 22.67
C PRO A 199 10.36 6.09 21.81
N ASN A 200 10.28 6.25 20.50
CA ASN A 200 11.38 6.07 19.56
C ASN A 200 12.23 7.36 19.47
N PRO A 201 13.52 7.33 19.83
CA PRO A 201 14.39 8.51 19.76
C PRO A 201 14.45 9.15 18.37
N GLY A 202 14.34 8.35 17.29
CA GLY A 202 14.34 8.85 15.93
C GLY A 202 13.07 9.62 15.52
N TYR A 203 12.03 9.65 16.37
CA TYR A 203 10.75 10.33 16.11
C TYR A 203 10.33 11.24 17.26
N GLN A 204 11.29 11.85 17.98
CA GLN A 204 11.03 12.81 19.06
C GLN A 204 11.11 14.27 18.60
N SER A 205 11.80 14.56 17.50
CA SER A 205 11.81 15.90 16.92
C SER A 205 10.47 16.24 16.27
N GLY A 206 10.12 17.53 16.22
CA GLY A 206 8.91 17.97 15.53
C GLY A 206 8.91 17.62 14.04
N LEU A 207 10.06 17.70 13.36
CA LEU A 207 10.21 17.36 11.96
C LEU A 207 10.00 15.85 11.71
N ALA A 208 10.61 14.99 12.54
CA ALA A 208 10.45 13.55 12.45
C ALA A 208 9.00 13.12 12.73
N MET A 209 8.35 13.69 13.73
CA MET A 209 6.93 13.43 13.99
C MET A 209 6.04 13.83 12.81
N LEU A 210 6.30 14.97 12.19
CA LEU A 210 5.53 15.42 11.02
C LEU A 210 5.82 14.59 9.77
N SER A 211 7.03 14.06 9.60
CA SER A 211 7.37 13.13 8.52
C SER A 211 6.62 11.80 8.63
N PHE A 212 6.18 11.41 9.84
CA PHE A 212 5.39 10.20 10.05
C PHE A 212 4.02 10.23 9.37
N VAL A 213 3.47 11.40 9.06
CA VAL A 213 2.11 11.54 8.44
C VAL A 213 2.02 10.72 7.14
N VAL A 214 3.11 10.60 6.37
CA VAL A 214 3.12 9.80 5.13
C VAL A 214 2.83 8.32 5.38
N PHE A 215 3.28 7.77 6.52
CA PHE A 215 3.00 6.37 6.88
C PHE A 215 1.51 6.13 7.12
N ALA A 216 0.84 7.09 7.77
CA ALA A 216 -0.61 7.01 7.99
C ALA A 216 -1.39 7.17 6.67
N ILE A 217 -0.99 8.10 5.78
CA ILE A 217 -1.61 8.27 4.46
C ILE A 217 -1.40 7.02 3.60
N PHE A 218 -0.19 6.46 3.58
CA PHE A 218 0.12 5.22 2.87
C PHE A 218 -0.74 4.05 3.36
N ALA A 219 -0.92 3.93 4.68
CA ALA A 219 -1.73 2.87 5.27
C ALA A 219 -3.20 2.91 4.83
N TYR A 220 -3.72 4.10 4.52
CA TYR A 220 -5.07 4.30 4.00
C TYR A 220 -5.17 4.17 2.47
N GLY A 221 -4.06 3.91 1.77
CA GLY A 221 -4.03 3.74 0.33
C GLY A 221 -4.70 2.47 -0.15
N GLY A 222 -5.15 2.48 -1.43
CA GLY A 222 -5.77 1.34 -2.09
C GLY A 222 -7.26 1.51 -2.41
N ILE A 223 -7.92 2.54 -1.85
CA ILE A 223 -9.35 2.78 -2.12
C ILE A 223 -9.60 3.21 -3.58
N GLU A 224 -8.63 3.81 -4.23
CA GLU A 224 -8.69 4.20 -5.64
C GLU A 224 -8.73 2.99 -6.58
N ALA A 225 -8.12 1.88 -6.19
CA ALA A 225 -8.14 0.64 -6.96
C ALA A 225 -9.56 0.02 -7.06
N VAL A 226 -10.43 0.34 -6.10
CA VAL A 226 -11.83 -0.10 -6.06
C VAL A 226 -12.66 0.57 -7.17
N GLY A 227 -12.20 1.68 -7.74
CA GLY A 227 -12.85 2.35 -8.87
C GLY A 227 -13.15 1.44 -10.06
N GLY A 228 -12.32 0.43 -10.32
CA GLY A 228 -12.56 -0.59 -11.35
C GLY A 228 -13.61 -1.66 -10.99
N LEU A 229 -14.33 -1.53 -9.87
CA LEU A 229 -15.34 -2.48 -9.40
C LEU A 229 -16.76 -1.91 -9.40
N VAL A 230 -16.92 -0.67 -9.80
CA VAL A 230 -18.23 0.01 -9.77
C VAL A 230 -19.25 -0.73 -10.61
N ASP A 231 -18.90 -1.06 -11.86
CA ASP A 231 -19.71 -1.77 -12.84
C ASP A 231 -20.08 -3.20 -12.39
N LYS A 232 -19.25 -3.81 -11.52
CA LYS A 232 -19.43 -5.17 -10.99
C LYS A 232 -20.21 -5.23 -9.69
N THR A 233 -20.63 -4.08 -9.13
CA THR A 233 -21.38 -3.98 -7.89
C THR A 233 -22.88 -4.04 -8.15
N GLU A 234 -23.65 -4.72 -7.28
CA GLU A 234 -25.12 -4.68 -7.30
C GLU A 234 -25.62 -3.27 -6.93
N ASN A 235 -26.55 -2.71 -7.71
CA ASN A 235 -27.07 -1.34 -7.53
C ASN A 235 -25.95 -0.32 -7.25
N PRO A 236 -25.01 -0.15 -8.21
CA PRO A 236 -23.76 0.58 -7.96
C PRO A 236 -23.98 2.03 -7.51
N GLU A 237 -25.04 2.68 -7.97
CA GLU A 237 -25.40 4.05 -7.59
C GLU A 237 -25.64 4.24 -6.08
N LYS A 238 -26.01 3.17 -5.36
CA LYS A 238 -26.26 3.20 -3.91
C LYS A 238 -25.22 2.41 -3.13
N ASN A 239 -24.96 1.16 -3.56
CA ASN A 239 -24.15 0.22 -2.80
C ASN A 239 -22.66 0.57 -2.86
N PHE A 240 -22.16 1.07 -4.00
CA PHE A 240 -20.77 1.46 -4.12
C PHE A 240 -20.40 2.58 -3.15
N ALA A 241 -21.16 3.67 -3.17
CA ALA A 241 -20.92 4.79 -2.27
C ALA A 241 -21.05 4.42 -0.79
N LYS A 242 -22.14 3.68 -0.42
CA LYS A 242 -22.33 3.19 0.95
C LYS A 242 -21.19 2.28 1.40
N GLY A 243 -20.74 1.38 0.52
CA GLY A 243 -19.66 0.45 0.80
C GLY A 243 -18.34 1.18 1.10
N ILE A 244 -17.99 2.17 0.30
CA ILE A 244 -16.79 3.00 0.51
C ILE A 244 -16.86 3.75 1.84
N VAL A 245 -17.95 4.45 2.12
CA VAL A 245 -18.09 5.25 3.35
C VAL A 245 -18.00 4.36 4.59
N PHE A 246 -18.73 3.25 4.60
CA PHE A 246 -18.70 2.32 5.73
C PHE A 246 -17.30 1.70 5.92
N ALA A 247 -16.68 1.24 4.84
CA ALA A 247 -15.33 0.69 4.89
C ALA A 247 -14.31 1.73 5.40
N ALA A 248 -14.39 2.98 4.94
CA ALA A 248 -13.50 4.04 5.38
C ALA A 248 -13.57 4.28 6.90
N ILE A 249 -14.79 4.30 7.47
CA ILE A 249 -14.98 4.46 8.92
C ILE A 249 -14.39 3.27 9.68
N VAL A 250 -14.72 2.03 9.26
CA VAL A 250 -14.23 0.81 9.90
C VAL A 250 -12.70 0.71 9.85
N ILE A 251 -12.10 1.05 8.72
CA ILE A 251 -10.64 1.04 8.54
C ILE A 251 -9.97 2.09 9.43
N SER A 252 -10.54 3.29 9.52
CA SER A 252 -10.01 4.38 10.36
C SER A 252 -9.97 4.00 11.84
N ILE A 253 -11.07 3.42 12.35
CA ILE A 253 -11.15 2.91 13.71
C ILE A 253 -10.20 1.72 13.88
N GLY A 254 -10.17 0.81 12.91
CA GLY A 254 -9.38 -0.42 12.94
C GLY A 254 -7.89 -0.17 13.09
N TYR A 255 -7.31 0.79 12.36
CA TYR A 255 -5.88 1.11 12.50
C TYR A 255 -5.56 1.70 13.87
N SER A 256 -6.35 2.65 14.36
CA SER A 256 -6.15 3.24 15.69
C SER A 256 -6.24 2.19 16.78
N LEU A 257 -7.22 1.30 16.69
CA LEU A 257 -7.39 0.19 17.62
C LEU A 257 -6.21 -0.81 17.53
N ALA A 258 -5.78 -1.18 16.33
CA ALA A 258 -4.65 -2.10 16.16
C ALA A 258 -3.35 -1.53 16.76
N ILE A 259 -3.06 -0.24 16.55
CA ILE A 259 -1.90 0.43 17.17
C ILE A 259 -2.02 0.40 18.70
N PHE A 260 -3.21 0.66 19.24
CA PHE A 260 -3.46 0.62 20.67
C PHE A 260 -3.24 -0.79 21.27
N LEU A 261 -3.68 -1.83 20.57
CA LEU A 261 -3.54 -3.21 21.02
C LEU A 261 -2.08 -3.70 21.09
N TRP A 262 -1.16 -3.15 20.29
CA TRP A 262 0.25 -3.52 20.38
C TRP A 262 0.88 -3.20 21.73
N GLY A 263 0.49 -2.12 22.37
CA GLY A 263 1.00 -1.75 23.70
C GLY A 263 0.44 -2.57 24.85
N VAL A 264 -0.60 -3.41 24.61
CA VAL A 264 -1.07 -4.39 25.60
C VAL A 264 0.02 -5.41 25.92
N SER A 265 0.78 -5.84 24.92
CA SER A 265 1.77 -6.92 25.02
C SER A 265 3.21 -6.47 24.90
N THR A 266 3.47 -5.22 24.49
CA THR A 266 4.82 -4.80 24.11
C THR A 266 5.19 -3.47 24.71
N ASN A 267 6.20 -3.50 25.59
CA ASN A 267 6.91 -2.29 26.04
C ASN A 267 7.95 -1.92 24.98
N TRP A 268 7.87 -0.68 24.47
CA TRP A 268 8.71 -0.23 23.37
C TRP A 268 10.21 -0.28 23.70
N GLN A 269 10.60 0.24 24.88
CA GLN A 269 12.01 0.29 25.28
C GLN A 269 12.61 -1.09 25.50
N GLN A 270 11.83 -2.02 26.04
CA GLN A 270 12.34 -3.37 26.35
C GLN A 270 12.46 -4.26 25.11
N VAL A 271 11.54 -4.11 24.14
CA VAL A 271 11.42 -5.05 23.01
C VAL A 271 11.94 -4.43 21.72
N LEU A 272 11.70 -3.13 21.46
CA LEU A 272 11.88 -2.53 20.15
C LEU A 272 13.14 -1.65 20.04
N SER A 273 13.79 -1.30 21.14
CA SER A 273 15.04 -0.50 21.14
C SER A 273 16.26 -1.26 20.62
N ASN A 274 16.14 -2.56 20.37
CA ASN A 274 17.24 -3.39 19.89
C ASN A 274 17.56 -3.07 18.42
N GLY A 275 18.85 -2.91 18.10
CA GLY A 275 19.33 -2.61 16.75
C GLY A 275 19.04 -3.68 15.67
N SER A 276 18.63 -4.90 16.06
CA SER A 276 18.18 -5.94 15.14
C SER A 276 16.72 -5.75 14.68
N VAL A 277 15.95 -4.90 15.35
CA VAL A 277 14.55 -4.58 15.00
C VAL A 277 14.52 -3.48 13.96
N ASN A 278 13.78 -3.68 12.89
CA ASN A 278 13.66 -2.74 11.77
C ASN A 278 12.28 -2.86 11.08
N LEU A 279 12.00 -1.98 10.11
CA LEU A 279 10.72 -1.96 9.39
C LEU A 279 10.45 -3.23 8.53
N GLY A 280 11.44 -4.06 8.30
CA GLY A 280 11.26 -5.35 7.62
C GLY A 280 10.72 -6.43 8.56
N ASN A 281 11.15 -6.45 9.83
CA ASN A 281 10.86 -7.56 10.76
C ASN A 281 9.94 -7.21 11.93
N ILE A 282 9.60 -5.94 12.12
CA ILE A 282 8.81 -5.46 13.27
C ILE A 282 7.51 -6.24 13.51
N THR A 283 6.81 -6.62 12.45
CA THR A 283 5.56 -7.38 12.55
C THR A 283 5.74 -8.68 13.31
N TYR A 284 6.83 -9.39 13.07
CA TYR A 284 7.13 -10.70 13.67
C TYR A 284 7.64 -10.54 15.10
N VAL A 285 8.39 -9.47 15.37
CA VAL A 285 8.85 -9.12 16.72
C VAL A 285 7.67 -8.82 17.64
N LEU A 286 6.71 -8.02 17.19
CA LEU A 286 5.50 -7.70 17.95
C LEU A 286 4.61 -8.93 18.17
N MET A 287 4.44 -9.75 17.16
CA MET A 287 3.66 -11.00 17.31
C MET A 287 4.35 -12.01 18.23
N LYS A 288 5.68 -12.08 18.21
CA LYS A 288 6.44 -12.85 19.20
C LYS A 288 6.19 -12.33 20.61
N SER A 289 6.27 -11.03 20.80
CA SER A 289 5.98 -10.38 22.10
C SER A 289 4.55 -10.67 22.56
N LEU A 290 3.57 -10.60 21.66
CA LEU A 290 2.18 -10.94 21.96
C LEU A 290 2.03 -12.38 22.47
N GLY A 291 2.70 -13.35 21.83
CA GLY A 291 2.69 -14.75 22.25
C GLY A 291 3.39 -14.98 23.59
N VAL A 292 4.54 -14.34 23.84
CA VAL A 292 5.24 -14.41 25.11
C VAL A 292 4.38 -13.85 26.26
N THR A 293 3.78 -12.67 26.02
CA THR A 293 2.92 -12.01 27.03
C THR A 293 1.67 -12.84 27.33
N LEU A 294 1.08 -13.49 26.30
CA LEU A 294 -0.02 -14.42 26.51
C LEU A 294 0.42 -15.61 27.38
N GLY A 295 1.59 -16.20 27.11
CA GLY A 295 2.11 -17.31 27.89
C GLY A 295 2.32 -16.92 29.37
N ASN A 296 2.88 -15.73 29.61
CA ASN A 296 3.05 -15.20 30.96
C ASN A 296 1.72 -14.94 31.66
N ALA A 297 0.72 -14.38 30.96
CA ALA A 297 -0.63 -14.16 31.50
C ALA A 297 -1.36 -15.47 31.84
N LEU A 298 -1.04 -16.55 31.13
CA LEU A 298 -1.52 -17.90 31.42
C LEU A 298 -0.69 -18.63 32.50
N HIS A 299 0.29 -17.97 33.12
CA HIS A 299 1.21 -18.52 34.11
C HIS A 299 2.00 -19.76 33.62
N LEU A 300 2.35 -19.79 32.33
CA LEU A 300 3.21 -20.83 31.78
C LEU A 300 4.67 -20.64 32.25
N SER A 301 5.49 -21.70 32.18
CA SER A 301 6.92 -21.54 32.45
C SER A 301 7.58 -20.56 31.48
N PRO A 302 8.69 -19.90 31.85
CA PRO A 302 9.42 -19.00 30.96
C PRO A 302 9.75 -19.61 29.59
N GLU A 303 10.16 -20.89 29.58
CA GLU A 303 10.50 -21.63 28.34
C GLU A 303 9.25 -21.86 27.49
N ALA A 304 8.13 -22.23 28.11
CA ALA A 304 6.85 -22.43 27.40
C ALA A 304 6.32 -21.11 26.82
N SER A 305 6.41 -20.01 27.58
CA SER A 305 6.02 -18.66 27.12
C SER A 305 6.88 -18.22 25.94
N LEU A 306 8.20 -18.42 26.02
CA LEU A 306 9.11 -18.12 24.90
C LEU A 306 8.80 -18.97 23.66
N SER A 307 8.57 -20.28 23.86
CA SER A 307 8.18 -21.19 22.78
C SER A 307 6.87 -20.74 22.11
N LEU A 308 5.87 -20.35 22.89
CA LEU A 308 4.61 -19.81 22.39
C LEU A 308 4.85 -18.55 21.53
N GLY A 309 5.69 -17.62 21.99
CA GLY A 309 6.08 -16.45 21.23
C GLY A 309 6.75 -16.80 19.88
N VAL A 310 7.66 -17.77 19.87
CA VAL A 310 8.30 -18.26 18.65
C VAL A 310 7.27 -18.85 17.67
N TRP A 311 6.28 -19.59 18.15
CA TRP A 311 5.21 -20.11 17.29
C TRP A 311 4.32 -19.01 16.75
N PHE A 312 4.01 -17.98 17.54
CA PHE A 312 3.30 -16.80 17.04
C PHE A 312 4.08 -16.13 15.90
N ALA A 313 5.39 -15.94 16.05
CA ALA A 313 6.23 -15.41 15.00
C ALA A 313 6.24 -16.30 13.73
N ARG A 314 6.38 -17.63 13.88
CA ARG A 314 6.37 -18.57 12.75
C ARG A 314 5.04 -18.57 11.99
N ILE A 315 3.92 -18.66 12.71
CA ILE A 315 2.58 -18.65 12.10
C ILE A 315 2.37 -17.30 11.39
N THR A 316 2.75 -16.19 12.03
CA THR A 316 2.68 -14.86 11.41
C THR A 316 3.56 -14.79 10.18
N GLY A 317 4.78 -15.35 10.23
CA GLY A 317 5.66 -15.46 9.07
C GLY A 317 4.99 -16.17 7.90
N LEU A 318 4.38 -17.34 8.13
CA LEU A 318 3.65 -18.08 7.10
C LEU A 318 2.47 -17.25 6.53
N LEU A 319 1.64 -16.68 7.40
CA LEU A 319 0.45 -15.93 6.97
C LEU A 319 0.84 -14.64 6.23
N MET A 320 1.87 -13.93 6.66
CA MET A 320 2.38 -12.75 5.97
C MET A 320 3.06 -13.09 4.64
N PHE A 321 3.78 -14.22 4.55
CA PHE A 321 4.32 -14.71 3.28
C PHE A 321 3.21 -14.98 2.27
N LEU A 322 2.12 -15.62 2.69
CA LEU A 322 0.94 -15.84 1.84
C LEU A 322 0.25 -14.53 1.46
N ALA A 323 0.15 -13.59 2.40
CA ALA A 323 -0.43 -12.27 2.16
C ALA A 323 0.37 -11.45 1.14
N TYR A 324 1.69 -11.35 1.32
CA TYR A 324 2.57 -10.67 0.35
C TYR A 324 2.56 -11.35 -1.01
N THR A 325 2.53 -12.68 -1.05
CA THR A 325 2.41 -13.43 -2.30
C THR A 325 1.12 -13.06 -3.03
N GLY A 326 -0.01 -13.08 -2.34
CA GLY A 326 -1.31 -12.72 -2.91
C GLY A 326 -1.35 -11.28 -3.43
N ALA A 327 -0.89 -10.31 -2.63
CA ALA A 327 -0.80 -8.92 -3.01
C ALA A 327 0.14 -8.73 -4.22
N PHE A 328 1.30 -9.37 -4.20
CA PHE A 328 2.29 -9.23 -5.25
C PHE A 328 1.77 -9.73 -6.60
N PHE A 329 1.11 -10.89 -6.65
CA PHE A 329 0.49 -11.39 -7.87
C PHE A 329 -0.58 -10.45 -8.42
N THR A 330 -1.42 -9.89 -7.55
CA THR A 330 -2.47 -8.95 -7.95
C THR A 330 -1.88 -7.65 -8.49
N LEU A 331 -0.91 -7.08 -7.77
CA LEU A 331 -0.34 -5.76 -8.11
C LEU A 331 0.68 -5.82 -9.25
N CYS A 332 1.26 -6.99 -9.54
CA CYS A 332 2.05 -7.21 -10.75
C CYS A 332 1.20 -7.12 -12.03
N TYR A 333 -0.08 -7.49 -11.96
CA TYR A 333 -0.95 -7.57 -13.14
C TYR A 333 -1.97 -6.42 -13.22
N SER A 334 -2.70 -6.16 -12.11
CA SER A 334 -3.89 -5.31 -12.16
C SER A 334 -3.61 -3.85 -12.57
N PRO A 335 -2.61 -3.14 -12.00
CA PRO A 335 -2.29 -1.78 -12.42
C PRO A 335 -1.76 -1.71 -13.86
N LEU A 336 -0.96 -2.70 -14.26
CA LEU A 336 -0.44 -2.78 -15.63
C LEU A 336 -1.57 -2.97 -16.63
N LYS A 337 -2.52 -3.86 -16.35
CA LYS A 337 -3.72 -4.04 -17.18
C LYS A 337 -4.53 -2.75 -17.24
N ALA A 338 -4.76 -2.11 -16.10
CA ALA A 338 -5.56 -0.90 -16.03
C ALA A 338 -4.99 0.22 -16.91
N ILE A 339 -3.68 0.41 -16.89
CA ILE A 339 -3.06 1.47 -17.70
C ILE A 339 -3.01 1.09 -19.19
N ILE A 340 -2.70 -0.15 -19.56
CA ILE A 340 -2.60 -0.55 -20.98
C ILE A 340 -3.97 -0.65 -21.63
N GLN A 341 -4.97 -1.18 -20.95
CA GLN A 341 -6.31 -1.38 -21.51
C GLN A 341 -7.24 -0.19 -21.27
N GLY A 342 -7.02 0.59 -20.20
CA GLY A 342 -7.83 1.75 -19.85
C GLY A 342 -7.41 3.04 -20.55
N THR A 343 -6.27 3.06 -21.27
CA THR A 343 -5.79 4.22 -22.01
C THR A 343 -5.80 3.94 -23.53
N PRO A 344 -5.78 4.98 -24.40
CA PRO A 344 -5.72 4.78 -25.85
C PRO A 344 -4.57 3.87 -26.28
N LYS A 345 -4.85 2.83 -27.05
CA LYS A 345 -3.84 1.85 -27.50
C LYS A 345 -2.65 2.49 -28.22
N ALA A 346 -2.89 3.57 -28.96
CA ALA A 346 -1.86 4.30 -29.68
C ALA A 346 -0.81 4.98 -28.77
N LEU A 347 -1.04 5.08 -27.46
CA LEU A 347 -0.03 5.51 -26.49
C LEU A 347 1.12 4.50 -26.34
N TRP A 348 0.84 3.22 -26.58
CA TRP A 348 1.76 2.13 -26.31
C TRP A 348 2.37 1.55 -27.59
N PRO A 349 3.60 1.03 -27.51
CA PRO A 349 4.11 0.14 -28.56
C PRO A 349 3.19 -1.06 -28.75
N GLU A 350 2.87 -1.41 -30.00
CA GLU A 350 1.95 -2.50 -30.33
C GLU A 350 2.24 -3.82 -29.59
N PRO A 351 3.51 -4.28 -29.43
CA PRO A 351 3.79 -5.51 -28.70
C PRO A 351 3.31 -5.50 -27.24
N MET A 352 3.29 -4.33 -26.58
CA MET A 352 2.84 -4.20 -25.17
C MET A 352 1.33 -4.39 -25.02
N THR A 353 0.56 -4.09 -26.06
CA THR A 353 -0.92 -4.21 -26.06
C THR A 353 -1.40 -5.60 -26.46
N ARG A 354 -0.51 -6.45 -27.02
CA ARG A 354 -0.85 -7.81 -27.43
C ARG A 354 -1.04 -8.72 -26.21
N LEU A 355 -2.15 -9.44 -26.21
CA LEU A 355 -2.44 -10.44 -25.19
C LEU A 355 -1.93 -11.82 -25.65
N ASN A 356 -1.40 -12.59 -24.72
CA ASN A 356 -1.04 -14.00 -24.97
C ASN A 356 -2.30 -14.88 -25.01
N THR A 357 -2.13 -16.18 -25.30
CA THR A 357 -3.23 -17.17 -25.35
C THR A 357 -4.05 -17.27 -24.06
N MET A 358 -3.53 -16.76 -22.95
CA MET A 358 -4.18 -16.73 -21.63
C MET A 358 -4.82 -15.38 -21.31
N GLY A 359 -4.85 -14.44 -22.28
CA GLY A 359 -5.42 -13.11 -22.10
C GLY A 359 -4.57 -12.13 -21.28
N MET A 360 -3.25 -12.39 -21.17
CA MET A 360 -2.33 -11.57 -20.38
C MET A 360 -1.38 -10.76 -21.26
N PRO A 361 -1.09 -9.47 -20.93
CA PRO A 361 -0.14 -8.64 -21.68
C PRO A 361 1.31 -9.01 -21.32
N SER A 362 1.74 -10.21 -21.73
CA SER A 362 2.98 -10.83 -21.26
C SER A 362 4.23 -10.01 -21.57
N ILE A 363 4.30 -9.35 -22.73
CA ILE A 363 5.46 -8.50 -23.09
C ILE A 363 5.56 -7.31 -22.12
N ALA A 364 4.46 -6.64 -21.85
CA ALA A 364 4.44 -5.53 -20.88
C ALA A 364 4.79 -6.00 -19.46
N MET A 365 4.35 -7.20 -19.05
CA MET A 365 4.72 -7.80 -17.75
C MET A 365 6.22 -8.07 -17.66
N TRP A 366 6.86 -8.58 -18.74
CA TRP A 366 8.30 -8.78 -18.77
C TRP A 366 9.10 -7.47 -18.79
N MET A 367 8.62 -6.43 -19.47
CA MET A 367 9.23 -5.09 -19.41
C MET A 367 9.15 -4.51 -18.01
N GLN A 368 8.00 -4.64 -17.34
CA GLN A 368 7.83 -4.28 -15.93
C GLN A 368 8.79 -5.07 -15.04
N CYS A 369 8.93 -6.38 -15.23
CA CYS A 369 9.87 -7.23 -14.51
C CYS A 369 11.31 -6.74 -14.68
N GLY A 370 11.74 -6.41 -15.90
CA GLY A 370 13.07 -5.87 -16.16
C GLY A 370 13.32 -4.55 -15.44
N LEU A 371 12.34 -3.63 -15.49
CA LEU A 371 12.45 -2.33 -14.82
C LEU A 371 12.53 -2.49 -13.29
N VAL A 372 11.66 -3.31 -12.70
CA VAL A 372 11.69 -3.61 -11.26
C VAL A 372 13.02 -4.24 -10.86
N THR A 373 13.55 -5.19 -11.66
CA THR A 373 14.84 -5.83 -11.43
C THR A 373 15.99 -4.83 -11.38
N ILE A 374 16.02 -3.86 -12.32
CA ILE A 374 17.05 -2.80 -12.32
C ILE A 374 16.99 -2.01 -11.01
N PHE A 375 15.83 -1.56 -10.58
CA PHE A 375 15.69 -0.82 -9.32
C PHE A 375 16.05 -1.66 -8.10
N ILE A 376 15.66 -2.94 -8.03
CA ILE A 376 16.07 -3.85 -6.95
C ILE A 376 17.60 -3.92 -6.85
N LEU A 377 18.28 -4.14 -7.97
CA LEU A 377 19.74 -4.24 -7.98
C LEU A 377 20.40 -2.91 -7.55
N LEU A 378 19.94 -1.78 -8.08
CA LEU A 378 20.48 -0.48 -7.71
C LEU A 378 20.37 -0.20 -6.20
N VAL A 379 19.20 -0.48 -5.59
CA VAL A 379 18.99 -0.24 -4.16
C VAL A 379 19.76 -1.26 -3.31
N SER A 380 19.80 -2.54 -3.72
CA SER A 380 20.41 -3.61 -2.92
C SER A 380 21.93 -3.55 -2.91
N PHE A 381 22.55 -3.03 -3.96
CA PHE A 381 24.01 -2.88 -4.08
C PHE A 381 24.49 -1.47 -3.69
N GLY A 382 23.59 -0.58 -3.23
CA GLY A 382 23.92 0.76 -2.74
C GLY A 382 24.60 0.78 -1.36
N GLY A 383 24.75 -0.37 -0.70
CA GLY A 383 25.38 -0.50 0.64
C GLY A 383 24.44 -0.13 1.80
N GLY A 384 24.99 -0.24 3.03
CA GLY A 384 24.29 0.10 4.25
C GLY A 384 23.80 -1.11 5.06
N THR A 385 23.29 -0.85 6.28
CA THR A 385 22.74 -1.87 7.17
C THR A 385 21.37 -2.36 6.71
N ALA A 386 20.93 -3.53 7.18
CA ALA A 386 19.58 -4.03 6.89
C ALA A 386 18.49 -3.04 7.35
N SER A 387 18.70 -2.36 8.49
CA SER A 387 17.78 -1.34 8.97
C SER A 387 17.66 -0.15 8.01
N ALA A 388 18.79 0.40 7.54
CA ALA A 388 18.82 1.49 6.57
C ALA A 388 18.18 1.05 5.22
N PHE A 389 18.48 -0.16 4.76
CA PHE A 389 17.91 -0.74 3.54
C PHE A 389 16.38 -0.83 3.60
N PHE A 390 15.81 -1.44 4.64
CA PHE A 390 14.36 -1.56 4.76
C PHE A 390 13.66 -0.22 5.06
N ASN A 391 14.33 0.71 5.75
CA ASN A 391 13.84 2.07 5.92
C ASN A 391 13.72 2.78 4.57
N LYS A 392 14.79 2.79 3.77
CA LYS A 392 14.83 3.38 2.43
C LYS A 392 13.72 2.82 1.53
N LEU A 393 13.59 1.49 1.45
CA LEU A 393 12.53 0.84 0.68
C LEU A 393 11.14 1.24 1.12
N THR A 394 10.93 1.42 2.42
CA THR A 394 9.62 1.81 2.97
C THR A 394 9.31 3.27 2.63
N LEU A 395 10.27 4.18 2.82
CA LEU A 395 10.10 5.60 2.48
C LEU A 395 9.85 5.81 0.99
N MET A 396 10.61 5.13 0.12
CA MET A 396 10.40 5.16 -1.33
C MET A 396 8.97 4.73 -1.70
N ALA A 397 8.50 3.61 -1.13
CA ALA A 397 7.16 3.10 -1.38
C ALA A 397 6.08 4.08 -0.89
N ASN A 398 6.23 4.60 0.34
CA ASN A 398 5.26 5.53 0.94
C ASN A 398 5.12 6.81 0.11
N VAL A 399 6.23 7.47 -0.25
CA VAL A 399 6.20 8.69 -1.06
C VAL A 399 5.62 8.41 -2.44
N SER A 400 6.11 7.38 -3.13
CA SER A 400 5.64 7.06 -4.49
C SER A 400 4.17 6.71 -4.56
N MET A 401 3.63 5.99 -3.57
CA MET A 401 2.23 5.57 -3.57
C MET A 401 1.26 6.65 -3.08
N THR A 402 1.72 7.65 -2.35
CA THR A 402 0.84 8.74 -1.87
C THR A 402 0.73 9.90 -2.86
N LEU A 403 1.75 10.16 -3.68
CA LEU A 403 1.72 11.24 -4.68
C LEU A 403 0.57 11.15 -5.70
N PRO A 404 0.17 9.97 -6.23
CA PRO A 404 -0.94 9.87 -7.18
C PRO A 404 -2.29 10.35 -6.64
N TYR A 405 -2.49 10.38 -5.32
CA TYR A 405 -3.73 10.92 -4.73
C TYR A 405 -3.95 12.39 -5.04
N LEU A 406 -2.87 13.15 -5.26
CA LEU A 406 -2.95 14.55 -5.67
C LEU A 406 -3.70 14.70 -7.00
N PHE A 407 -3.44 13.83 -7.98
CA PHE A 407 -4.10 13.89 -9.28
C PHE A 407 -5.61 13.64 -9.17
N LEU A 408 -6.00 12.61 -8.40
CA LEU A 408 -7.42 12.28 -8.21
C LEU A 408 -8.16 13.38 -7.42
N ALA A 409 -7.54 13.90 -6.36
CA ALA A 409 -8.11 15.00 -5.59
C ALA A 409 -8.24 16.27 -6.42
N LEU A 410 -7.23 16.62 -7.22
CA LEU A 410 -7.25 17.79 -8.10
C LEU A 410 -8.27 17.67 -9.23
N ALA A 411 -8.60 16.45 -9.69
CA ALA A 411 -9.64 16.23 -10.67
C ALA A 411 -11.07 16.48 -10.14
N PHE A 412 -11.26 16.36 -8.82
CA PHE A 412 -12.59 16.40 -8.20
C PHE A 412 -13.35 17.71 -8.40
N PRO A 413 -12.77 18.93 -8.26
CA PRO A 413 -13.48 20.18 -8.55
C PRO A 413 -13.95 20.29 -10.00
N PHE A 414 -13.15 19.79 -10.96
CA PHE A 414 -13.51 19.77 -12.38
C PHE A 414 -14.66 18.79 -12.63
N PHE A 415 -14.64 17.62 -11.99
CA PHE A 415 -15.78 16.71 -11.97
C PHE A 415 -17.05 17.41 -11.44
N LYS A 416 -16.94 18.17 -10.36
CA LYS A 416 -18.08 18.92 -9.78
C LYS A 416 -18.59 20.05 -10.68
N ALA A 417 -17.74 20.61 -11.52
CA ALA A 417 -18.14 21.65 -12.49
C ALA A 417 -18.95 21.09 -13.68
N ARG A 418 -18.89 19.78 -13.97
CA ARG A 418 -19.66 19.12 -15.05
C ARG A 418 -21.15 19.09 -14.67
N GLN A 419 -22.02 19.77 -15.42
CA GLN A 419 -23.48 19.81 -15.19
C GLN A 419 -24.25 18.70 -15.93
N ASP A 420 -23.61 18.08 -16.91
CA ASP A 420 -24.17 17.05 -17.79
C ASP A 420 -24.16 15.64 -17.18
N LEU A 421 -23.57 15.47 -15.97
CA LEU A 421 -23.42 14.18 -15.33
C LEU A 421 -24.58 13.86 -14.39
N ASP A 422 -25.13 12.65 -14.53
CA ASP A 422 -26.04 12.07 -13.53
C ASP A 422 -25.25 11.68 -12.27
N ARG A 423 -25.57 12.30 -11.14
CA ARG A 423 -24.91 12.10 -9.86
C ARG A 423 -25.86 11.50 -8.83
N PRO A 424 -26.01 10.16 -8.82
CA PRO A 424 -26.96 9.49 -7.93
C PRO A 424 -26.54 9.55 -6.46
N PHE A 425 -25.29 9.89 -6.18
CA PHE A 425 -24.74 10.04 -4.84
C PHE A 425 -23.95 11.35 -4.75
N VAL A 426 -24.34 12.25 -3.82
CA VAL A 426 -23.74 13.55 -3.63
C VAL A 426 -23.60 13.84 -2.13
N ILE A 427 -22.37 13.98 -1.65
CA ILE A 427 -22.02 14.45 -0.30
C ILE A 427 -21.63 15.92 -0.34
N PHE A 428 -20.73 16.29 -1.27
CA PHE A 428 -20.28 17.67 -1.45
C PHE A 428 -21.32 18.42 -2.30
N LYS A 429 -22.34 18.99 -1.65
CA LYS A 429 -23.49 19.61 -2.34
C LYS A 429 -23.15 20.87 -3.12
N THR A 430 -22.13 21.61 -2.69
CA THR A 430 -21.72 22.89 -3.31
C THR A 430 -20.31 22.75 -3.91
N HIS A 431 -20.02 23.56 -4.93
CA HIS A 431 -18.68 23.66 -5.50
C HIS A 431 -17.64 24.07 -4.42
N MET A 432 -18.04 24.97 -3.50
CA MET A 432 -17.18 25.41 -2.39
C MET A 432 -16.82 24.25 -1.46
N SER A 433 -17.78 23.40 -1.05
CA SER A 433 -17.49 22.25 -0.20
C SER A 433 -16.56 21.25 -0.87
N ALA A 434 -16.71 21.03 -2.18
CA ALA A 434 -15.81 20.20 -2.96
C ALA A 434 -14.39 20.79 -3.04
N MET A 435 -14.29 22.11 -3.27
CA MET A 435 -13.02 22.83 -3.32
C MET A 435 -12.29 22.79 -1.98
N ILE A 436 -12.98 23.03 -0.87
CA ILE A 436 -12.39 22.96 0.48
C ILE A 436 -11.86 21.54 0.74
N ALA A 437 -12.66 20.50 0.47
CA ALA A 437 -12.22 19.13 0.66
C ALA A 437 -10.99 18.79 -0.21
N THR A 438 -10.97 19.24 -1.47
CA THR A 438 -9.81 19.07 -2.35
C THR A 438 -8.58 19.76 -1.79
N VAL A 439 -8.70 21.03 -1.39
CA VAL A 439 -7.57 21.81 -0.83
C VAL A 439 -7.02 21.12 0.42
N VAL A 440 -7.89 20.66 1.32
CA VAL A 440 -7.47 19.97 2.54
C VAL A 440 -6.71 18.69 2.19
N VAL A 441 -7.24 17.84 1.31
CA VAL A 441 -6.57 16.58 0.89
C VAL A 441 -5.22 16.89 0.23
N VAL A 442 -5.19 17.84 -0.71
CA VAL A 442 -3.95 18.22 -1.43
C VAL A 442 -2.91 18.76 -0.46
N LEU A 443 -3.29 19.64 0.46
CA LEU A 443 -2.37 20.19 1.45
C LEU A 443 -1.80 19.10 2.36
N VAL A 444 -2.63 18.20 2.87
CA VAL A 444 -2.19 17.13 3.78
C VAL A 444 -1.26 16.16 3.06
N VAL A 445 -1.59 15.73 1.85
CA VAL A 445 -0.73 14.81 1.08
C VAL A 445 0.59 15.49 0.68
N THR A 446 0.54 16.75 0.23
CA THR A 446 1.75 17.51 -0.11
C THR A 446 2.63 17.71 1.12
N PHE A 447 2.04 18.14 2.24
CA PHE A 447 2.72 18.32 3.52
C PHE A 447 3.44 17.04 3.94
N ALA A 448 2.73 15.91 3.99
CA ALA A 448 3.29 14.64 4.39
C ALA A 448 4.49 14.24 3.52
N ASN A 449 4.37 14.35 2.20
CA ASN A 449 5.45 14.00 1.28
C ASN A 449 6.66 14.95 1.43
N VAL A 450 6.43 16.26 1.53
CA VAL A 450 7.51 17.25 1.68
C VAL A 450 8.29 16.99 2.98
N PHE A 451 7.60 16.83 4.12
CA PHE A 451 8.27 16.58 5.39
C PHE A 451 9.03 15.25 5.41
N THR A 452 8.48 14.20 4.79
CA THR A 452 9.16 12.90 4.68
C THR A 452 10.41 12.98 3.81
N ILE A 453 10.36 13.72 2.70
CA ILE A 453 11.50 13.86 1.78
C ILE A 453 12.64 14.68 2.40
N ILE A 454 12.32 15.73 3.13
CA ILE A 454 13.35 16.62 3.70
C ILE A 454 13.94 16.11 5.02
N GLN A 455 13.19 15.30 5.79
CA GLN A 455 13.59 14.86 7.13
C GLN A 455 14.97 14.16 7.15
N PRO A 456 15.30 13.18 6.28
CA PRO A 456 16.59 12.50 6.33
C PRO A 456 17.77 13.44 6.11
N VAL A 457 17.64 14.43 5.20
CA VAL A 457 18.70 15.41 4.96
C VAL A 457 18.88 16.36 6.13
N VAL A 458 17.78 16.89 6.66
CA VAL A 458 17.81 17.92 7.71
C VAL A 458 18.31 17.35 9.04
N GLU A 459 17.89 16.13 9.41
CA GLU A 459 18.22 15.53 10.70
C GLU A 459 19.48 14.67 10.68
N ALA A 460 19.77 13.98 9.58
CA ALA A 460 20.87 13.03 9.49
C ALA A 460 21.89 13.32 8.39
N GLY A 461 21.67 14.34 7.56
CA GLY A 461 22.50 14.60 6.37
C GLY A 461 22.39 13.48 5.31
N ASP A 462 21.34 12.65 5.37
CA ASP A 462 21.14 11.50 4.50
C ASP A 462 20.50 11.93 3.16
N TRP A 463 21.35 12.38 2.26
CA TRP A 463 20.96 12.71 0.87
C TRP A 463 20.56 11.49 0.07
N ASP A 464 21.12 10.31 0.36
CA ASP A 464 20.84 9.09 -0.37
C ASP A 464 19.36 8.69 -0.26
N SER A 465 18.82 8.61 0.94
CA SER A 465 17.38 8.34 1.16
C SER A 465 16.48 9.38 0.49
N THR A 466 16.83 10.68 0.57
CA THR A 466 16.07 11.75 -0.08
C THR A 466 16.10 11.63 -1.61
N LEU A 467 17.26 11.36 -2.20
CA LEU A 467 17.39 11.21 -3.66
C LEU A 467 16.59 10.00 -4.16
N TRP A 468 16.58 8.89 -3.43
CA TRP A 468 15.75 7.73 -3.77
C TRP A 468 14.24 8.02 -3.69
N MET A 469 13.79 8.79 -2.70
CA MET A 469 12.38 9.19 -2.59
C MET A 469 11.93 10.11 -3.74
N ILE A 470 12.79 11.02 -4.20
CA ILE A 470 12.47 11.96 -5.28
C ILE A 470 12.69 11.32 -6.66
N GLY A 471 13.74 10.53 -6.80
CA GLY A 471 14.20 10.02 -8.09
C GLY A 471 13.16 9.20 -8.83
N GLY A 472 12.44 8.33 -8.13
CA GLY A 472 11.36 7.53 -8.72
C GLY A 472 10.22 8.40 -9.28
N PRO A 473 9.57 9.23 -8.47
CA PRO A 473 8.50 10.13 -8.94
C PRO A 473 8.93 11.06 -10.08
N VAL A 474 10.12 11.65 -10.02
CA VAL A 474 10.64 12.53 -11.09
C VAL A 474 10.86 11.73 -12.37
N PHE A 475 11.56 10.59 -12.30
CA PHE A 475 11.81 9.74 -13.46
C PHE A 475 10.51 9.33 -14.15
N PHE A 476 9.53 8.83 -13.39
CA PHE A 476 8.27 8.38 -13.96
C PHE A 476 7.39 9.54 -14.49
N SER A 477 7.44 10.71 -13.86
CA SER A 477 6.76 11.89 -14.37
C SER A 477 7.31 12.33 -15.73
N LEU A 478 8.65 12.39 -15.86
CA LEU A 478 9.32 12.73 -17.10
C LEU A 478 9.04 11.69 -18.20
N LEU A 479 9.04 10.39 -17.83
CA LEU A 479 8.71 9.31 -18.75
C LEU A 479 7.26 9.41 -19.24
N ALA A 480 6.31 9.67 -18.34
CA ALA A 480 4.90 9.88 -18.71
C ALA A 480 4.73 11.04 -19.69
N MET A 481 5.39 12.17 -19.43
CA MET A 481 5.35 13.34 -20.33
C MET A 481 5.94 13.01 -21.70
N ALA A 482 7.07 12.30 -21.75
CA ALA A 482 7.71 11.91 -23.00
C ALA A 482 6.84 10.96 -23.83
N ILE A 483 6.21 9.96 -23.19
CA ILE A 483 5.29 9.04 -23.85
C ILE A 483 4.09 9.82 -24.44
N TYR A 484 3.50 10.71 -23.65
CA TYR A 484 2.35 11.48 -24.09
C TYR A 484 2.68 12.46 -25.21
N GLN A 485 3.84 13.16 -25.15
CA GLN A 485 4.30 14.05 -26.22
C GLN A 485 4.56 13.29 -27.52
N ASN A 486 5.20 12.11 -27.46
CA ASN A 486 5.44 11.26 -28.62
C ASN A 486 4.10 10.77 -29.22
N TYR A 487 3.11 10.43 -28.39
CA TYR A 487 1.76 10.13 -28.83
C TYR A 487 1.14 11.30 -29.60
N CYS A 488 1.12 12.51 -29.04
CA CYS A 488 0.59 13.70 -29.71
C CYS A 488 1.27 13.99 -31.03
N SER A 489 2.61 13.86 -31.10
CA SER A 489 3.38 14.06 -32.34
C SER A 489 3.05 13.04 -33.41
N ARG A 490 2.84 11.77 -33.03
CA ARG A 490 2.43 10.71 -33.96
C ARG A 490 1.01 10.93 -34.48
N MET A 491 0.07 11.37 -33.65
CA MET A 491 -1.30 11.65 -34.02
C MET A 491 -1.41 12.87 -34.95
N ALA A 492 -0.60 13.91 -34.71
CA ALA A 492 -0.52 15.06 -35.61
C ALA A 492 -0.02 14.70 -37.04
N ASN A 493 0.90 13.72 -37.10
CA ASN A 493 1.47 13.28 -38.40
C ASN A 493 0.67 12.16 -39.10
N LYS A 494 -0.29 11.51 -38.42
CA LYS A 494 -1.11 10.43 -38.96
C LYS A 494 -2.53 10.51 -38.38
N PRO A 495 -3.37 11.43 -38.87
CA PRO A 495 -4.74 11.62 -38.38
C PRO A 495 -5.64 10.40 -38.51
N GLU A 496 -5.32 9.47 -39.43
CA GLU A 496 -6.05 8.21 -39.62
C GLU A 496 -6.01 7.26 -38.41
N LEU A 497 -5.01 7.39 -37.53
CA LEU A 497 -4.88 6.58 -36.31
C LEU A 497 -5.74 7.11 -35.11
N ALA A 498 -6.43 8.22 -35.30
CA ALA A 498 -7.28 8.82 -34.26
C ALA A 498 -8.71 8.20 -34.21
N LEU A 499 -9.04 7.29 -35.13
CA LEU A 499 -10.38 6.71 -35.29
C LEU A 499 -10.52 5.28 -34.74
N ASP A 500 -9.44 4.68 -34.20
CA ASP A 500 -9.40 3.38 -33.51
C ASP A 500 -9.19 3.56 -31.97
#